data_867cb5230651e8b62828b302522b291e
#
_entry.id   867cb5230651e8b62828b302522b291e
#
_cell.length_a   1.000
_cell.length_b   1.000
_cell.length_c   1.000
_cell.angle_alpha   90.00
_cell.angle_beta   90.00
_cell.angle_gamma   90.00
#
_symmetry.space_group_name_H-M   'P 1'
#
loop_
_entity.id
_entity.type
_entity.pdbx_description
1 polymer ?
#
loop_
_entity_poly.entity_id
_entity_poly.type
_entity_poly.pdbx_seq_one_letter_code
_entity_poly.pdbx_strand_id
1 'polypeptide(L)'
;MWHIFFIVNIVKIASWNVNSVRSRISNILDWIKLEKPDVLCLQETKVVDNDFPLSPFEEIGYNVKTHGQKSYNGVATLSKFLVEETLNGIPNYDDDQARYIETVHSSDLGMIRISNIYLPNGNPAPGPKYDYKLNWMKKLKNHLSETLLNEEIFIVLGDFNVIPDDIDTYSPEDWKDDALFKMETRKVYREILSL
;
A
#
# COMPACT_ATOMS: atom_id res chain seq x y z
N MET A 1 -26.82 -9.57 38.87
CA MET A 1 -25.66 -10.10 38.11
C MET A 1 -25.35 -9.12 37.01
N TRP A 2 -24.27 -8.32 37.10
CA TRP A 2 -23.90 -7.31 36.11
C TRP A 2 -23.05 -8.01 35.06
N HIS A 3 -23.53 -8.05 33.80
CA HIS A 3 -22.74 -8.52 32.67
C HIS A 3 -21.93 -7.34 32.16
N ILE A 4 -20.61 -7.39 32.34
CA ILE A 4 -19.68 -6.43 31.74
C ILE A 4 -19.39 -6.94 30.33
N PHE A 5 -19.89 -6.23 29.32
CA PHE A 5 -19.52 -6.47 27.93
C PHE A 5 -18.28 -5.65 27.61
N PHE A 6 -17.18 -6.30 27.31
CA PHE A 6 -16.02 -5.65 26.71
C PHE A 6 -16.28 -5.53 25.20
N ILE A 7 -16.47 -4.31 24.72
CA ILE A 7 -16.45 -4.05 23.29
C ILE A 7 -14.98 -3.89 22.91
N VAL A 8 -14.45 -4.85 22.16
CA VAL A 8 -13.12 -4.76 21.57
C VAL A 8 -13.31 -4.16 20.17
N ASN A 9 -12.94 -2.92 20.00
CA ASN A 9 -12.92 -2.29 18.68
C ASN A 9 -11.72 -2.85 17.91
N ILE A 10 -11.99 -3.60 16.84
CA ILE A 10 -10.99 -4.16 15.95
C ILE A 10 -11.17 -3.49 14.59
N VAL A 11 -10.10 -2.92 14.05
CA VAL A 11 -10.07 -2.39 12.68
C VAL A 11 -9.36 -3.43 11.79
N LYS A 12 -10.08 -3.97 10.81
CA LYS A 12 -9.52 -4.93 9.84
C LYS A 12 -9.01 -4.17 8.62
N ILE A 13 -7.69 -4.19 8.43
CA ILE A 13 -7.02 -3.58 7.28
C ILE A 13 -6.40 -4.68 6.43
N ALA A 14 -6.56 -4.57 5.10
CA ALA A 14 -6.02 -5.54 4.16
C ALA A 14 -5.25 -4.84 3.02
N SER A 15 -4.29 -5.57 2.46
CA SER A 15 -3.51 -5.16 1.30
C SER A 15 -3.54 -6.25 0.23
N TRP A 16 -3.73 -5.85 -1.04
CA TRP A 16 -3.79 -6.79 -2.15
C TRP A 16 -3.29 -6.17 -3.47
N ASN A 17 -2.20 -6.70 -4.01
CA ASN A 17 -1.83 -6.44 -5.40
C ASN A 17 -2.78 -7.22 -6.33
N VAL A 18 -3.67 -6.50 -7.02
CA VAL A 18 -4.75 -7.10 -7.81
C VAL A 18 -4.39 -7.30 -9.28
N ASN A 19 -3.26 -6.78 -9.72
CA ASN A 19 -2.82 -6.89 -11.12
C ASN A 19 -3.97 -6.57 -12.11
N SER A 20 -4.49 -5.35 -12.05
CA SER A 20 -5.65 -4.78 -12.76
C SER A 20 -6.98 -4.93 -11.99
N VAL A 21 -7.46 -3.81 -11.47
CA VAL A 21 -8.75 -3.74 -10.75
C VAL A 21 -9.92 -4.13 -11.64
N ARG A 22 -9.92 -3.70 -12.91
CA ARG A 22 -10.99 -4.02 -13.86
C ARG A 22 -11.09 -5.49 -14.19
N SER A 23 -9.94 -6.18 -14.30
CA SER A 23 -9.90 -7.61 -14.57
C SER A 23 -10.27 -8.47 -13.37
N ARG A 24 -10.21 -7.92 -12.18
CA ARG A 24 -10.41 -8.63 -10.89
C ARG A 24 -11.60 -8.12 -10.09
N ILE A 25 -12.43 -7.23 -10.68
CA ILE A 25 -13.52 -6.57 -9.94
C ILE A 25 -14.44 -7.57 -9.22
N SER A 26 -14.88 -8.64 -9.88
CA SER A 26 -15.74 -9.67 -9.26
C SER A 26 -15.02 -10.38 -8.10
N ASN A 27 -13.75 -10.76 -8.29
CA ASN A 27 -12.96 -11.40 -7.24
C ASN A 27 -12.80 -10.50 -6.01
N ILE A 28 -12.54 -9.20 -6.24
CA ILE A 28 -12.38 -8.22 -5.16
C ILE A 28 -13.70 -8.07 -4.39
N LEU A 29 -14.83 -7.90 -5.11
CA LEU A 29 -16.15 -7.76 -4.49
C LEU A 29 -16.56 -8.99 -3.70
N ASP A 30 -16.32 -10.19 -4.24
CA ASP A 30 -16.64 -11.44 -3.54
C ASP A 30 -15.77 -11.62 -2.29
N TRP A 31 -14.48 -11.26 -2.37
CA TRP A 31 -13.59 -11.29 -1.22
C TRP A 31 -14.00 -10.26 -0.15
N ILE A 32 -14.38 -9.04 -0.54
CA ILE A 32 -14.90 -8.02 0.39
C ILE A 32 -16.16 -8.49 1.12
N LYS A 33 -17.08 -9.16 0.42
CA LYS A 33 -18.32 -9.71 1.04
C LYS A 33 -18.00 -10.77 2.10
N LEU A 34 -16.96 -11.57 1.86
CA LEU A 34 -16.52 -12.64 2.76
C LEU A 34 -15.76 -12.05 3.97
N GLU A 35 -14.71 -11.29 3.71
CA GLU A 35 -13.76 -10.84 4.73
C GLU A 35 -14.16 -9.55 5.41
N LYS A 36 -14.97 -8.72 4.76
CA LYS A 36 -15.52 -7.46 5.30
C LYS A 36 -14.45 -6.55 5.92
N PRO A 37 -13.33 -6.26 5.21
CA PRO A 37 -12.32 -5.36 5.75
C PRO A 37 -12.91 -3.97 5.99
N ASP A 38 -12.36 -3.23 6.95
CA ASP A 38 -12.72 -1.83 7.16
C ASP A 38 -11.95 -0.92 6.22
N VAL A 39 -10.70 -1.29 5.92
CA VAL A 39 -9.87 -0.65 4.89
C VAL A 39 -9.23 -1.69 4.00
N LEU A 40 -9.27 -1.49 2.69
CA LEU A 40 -8.62 -2.33 1.69
C LEU A 40 -7.73 -1.48 0.79
N CYS A 41 -6.44 -1.77 0.79
CA CYS A 41 -5.43 -1.13 -0.02
C CYS A 41 -5.08 -2.01 -1.23
N LEU A 42 -5.29 -1.47 -2.43
CA LEU A 42 -5.04 -2.16 -3.69
C LEU A 42 -3.80 -1.60 -4.36
N GLN A 43 -2.99 -2.49 -4.96
CA GLN A 43 -1.85 -2.13 -5.79
C GLN A 43 -2.03 -2.70 -7.20
N GLU A 44 -1.33 -2.12 -8.17
CA GLU A 44 -1.45 -2.42 -9.60
C GLU A 44 -2.88 -2.31 -10.14
N THR A 45 -3.54 -1.21 -9.84
CA THR A 45 -4.91 -0.96 -10.37
C THR A 45 -4.95 -0.82 -11.89
N LYS A 46 -3.84 -0.37 -12.52
CA LYS A 46 -3.59 -0.28 -13.98
C LYS A 46 -4.65 0.52 -14.73
N VAL A 47 -5.22 1.51 -14.10
CA VAL A 47 -6.28 2.36 -14.63
C VAL A 47 -6.09 3.79 -14.14
N VAL A 48 -6.40 4.79 -14.97
CA VAL A 48 -6.43 6.20 -14.56
C VAL A 48 -7.61 6.46 -13.63
N ASP A 49 -7.54 7.50 -12.81
CA ASP A 49 -8.55 7.81 -11.80
C ASP A 49 -9.95 7.94 -12.38
N ASN A 50 -10.10 8.62 -13.53
CA ASN A 50 -11.40 8.81 -14.20
C ASN A 50 -12.06 7.52 -14.71
N ASP A 51 -11.28 6.47 -14.92
CA ASP A 51 -11.75 5.17 -15.43
C ASP A 51 -11.80 4.11 -14.33
N PHE A 52 -11.50 4.48 -13.09
CA PHE A 52 -11.57 3.55 -11.97
C PHE A 52 -13.03 3.15 -11.69
N PRO A 53 -13.34 1.87 -11.49
CA PRO A 53 -14.71 1.40 -11.26
C PRO A 53 -15.17 1.72 -9.82
N LEU A 54 -15.56 2.99 -9.56
CA LEU A 54 -15.96 3.47 -8.23
C LEU A 54 -17.28 2.84 -7.76
N SER A 55 -18.34 2.90 -8.60
CA SER A 55 -19.70 2.55 -8.21
C SER A 55 -19.84 1.20 -7.51
N PRO A 56 -19.23 0.09 -7.98
CA PRO A 56 -19.37 -1.20 -7.30
C PRO A 56 -18.88 -1.22 -5.85
N PHE A 57 -17.90 -0.38 -5.51
CA PHE A 57 -17.36 -0.26 -4.15
C PHE A 57 -18.17 0.71 -3.30
N GLU A 58 -18.61 1.82 -3.88
CA GLU A 58 -19.47 2.81 -3.21
C GLU A 58 -20.83 2.21 -2.84
N GLU A 59 -21.41 1.40 -3.72
CA GLU A 59 -22.68 0.70 -3.49
C GLU A 59 -22.64 -0.26 -2.29
N ILE A 60 -21.46 -0.76 -1.94
CA ILE A 60 -21.24 -1.60 -0.76
C ILE A 60 -20.65 -0.85 0.44
N GLY A 61 -20.68 0.49 0.39
CA GLY A 61 -20.39 1.38 1.52
C GLY A 61 -18.92 1.76 1.70
N TYR A 62 -18.09 1.67 0.65
CA TYR A 62 -16.70 2.12 0.73
C TYR A 62 -16.51 3.51 0.11
N ASN A 63 -15.79 4.38 0.83
CA ASN A 63 -15.16 5.55 0.26
C ASN A 63 -13.91 5.12 -0.51
N VAL A 64 -13.75 5.58 -1.75
CA VAL A 64 -12.63 5.18 -2.60
C VAL A 64 -11.74 6.38 -2.87
N LYS A 65 -10.43 6.21 -2.65
CA LYS A 65 -9.39 7.16 -3.03
C LYS A 65 -8.40 6.48 -3.94
N THR A 66 -8.02 7.15 -5.04
CA THR A 66 -7.18 6.58 -6.08
C THR A 66 -6.02 7.48 -6.43
N HIS A 67 -4.91 6.87 -6.80
CA HIS A 67 -3.83 7.48 -7.53
C HIS A 67 -3.50 6.54 -8.68
N GLY A 68 -4.09 6.80 -9.83
CA GLY A 68 -4.13 5.89 -10.97
C GLY A 68 -3.17 6.25 -12.08
N GLN A 69 -2.77 5.23 -12.83
CA GLN A 69 -1.94 5.38 -14.04
C GLN A 69 -2.41 4.41 -15.12
N LYS A 70 -2.36 4.87 -16.37
CA LYS A 70 -2.80 4.05 -17.51
C LYS A 70 -1.88 2.85 -17.71
N SER A 71 -2.47 1.66 -17.79
CA SER A 71 -1.81 0.38 -18.13
C SER A 71 -0.80 -0.17 -17.12
N TYR A 72 -0.22 0.66 -16.26
CA TYR A 72 0.81 0.27 -15.28
C TYR A 72 0.50 0.88 -13.93
N ASN A 73 1.16 0.37 -12.87
CA ASN A 73 1.09 0.94 -11.52
C ASN A 73 -0.35 1.19 -11.04
N GLY A 74 -0.55 2.24 -10.28
CA GLY A 74 -1.81 2.62 -9.69
C GLY A 74 -2.05 1.99 -8.33
N VAL A 75 -2.43 2.81 -7.37
CA VAL A 75 -2.81 2.42 -6.02
C VAL A 75 -4.19 2.98 -5.69
N ALA A 76 -4.94 2.27 -4.85
CA ALA A 76 -6.24 2.73 -4.40
C ALA A 76 -6.48 2.29 -2.95
N THR A 77 -7.12 3.15 -2.16
CA THR A 77 -7.56 2.85 -0.80
C THR A 77 -9.07 2.91 -0.73
N LEU A 78 -9.69 1.81 -0.34
CA LEU A 78 -11.12 1.65 -0.10
C LEU A 78 -11.34 1.63 1.40
N SER A 79 -12.23 2.47 1.95
CA SER A 79 -12.45 2.60 3.38
C SER A 79 -13.93 2.72 3.72
N LYS A 80 -14.38 2.01 4.76
CA LYS A 80 -15.69 2.25 5.38
C LYS A 80 -15.71 3.51 6.24
N PHE A 81 -14.53 3.94 6.70
CA PHE A 81 -14.40 5.17 7.47
C PHE A 81 -14.43 6.39 6.57
N LEU A 82 -14.80 7.54 7.14
CA LEU A 82 -14.61 8.81 6.48
C LEU A 82 -13.12 9.05 6.23
N VAL A 83 -12.78 9.45 5.01
CA VAL A 83 -11.43 9.84 4.62
C VAL A 83 -11.31 11.35 4.70
N GLU A 84 -10.58 11.82 5.70
CA GLU A 84 -10.40 13.25 6.00
C GLU A 84 -9.36 13.91 5.09
N GLU A 85 -8.26 13.19 4.82
CA GLU A 85 -7.16 13.67 4.01
C GLU A 85 -6.71 12.62 2.99
N THR A 86 -6.22 13.07 1.86
CA THR A 86 -5.63 12.22 0.82
C THR A 86 -4.42 12.92 0.24
N LEU A 87 -3.30 12.20 0.16
CA LEU A 87 -2.06 12.64 -0.44
C LEU A 87 -1.64 11.63 -1.52
N ASN A 88 -1.45 12.10 -2.75
CA ASN A 88 -0.98 11.31 -3.88
C ASN A 88 0.51 11.59 -4.14
N GLY A 89 1.32 10.52 -4.19
CA GLY A 89 2.77 10.61 -4.32
C GLY A 89 3.49 10.92 -3.00
N ILE A 90 4.78 10.65 -2.96
CA ILE A 90 5.63 10.96 -1.79
C ILE A 90 5.92 12.47 -1.80
N PRO A 91 5.71 13.20 -0.68
CA PRO A 91 5.99 14.64 -0.61
C PRO A 91 7.43 15.00 -1.00
N ASN A 92 7.59 16.12 -1.68
CA ASN A 92 8.89 16.63 -2.14
C ASN A 92 9.68 15.65 -3.02
N TYR A 93 8.96 14.76 -3.71
CA TYR A 93 9.52 13.85 -4.68
C TYR A 93 8.68 13.88 -5.97
N ASP A 94 9.25 14.46 -7.02
CA ASP A 94 8.64 14.51 -8.33
C ASP A 94 8.78 13.13 -8.99
N ASP A 95 7.66 12.40 -9.05
CA ASP A 95 7.58 11.04 -9.59
C ASP A 95 6.31 10.90 -10.44
N ASP A 96 6.49 10.65 -11.72
CA ASP A 96 5.38 10.43 -12.67
C ASP A 96 4.63 9.11 -12.44
N GLN A 97 5.11 8.25 -11.53
CA GLN A 97 4.55 6.92 -11.33
C GLN A 97 3.59 6.89 -10.14
N ALA A 98 2.39 6.43 -10.38
CA ALA A 98 1.34 6.28 -9.38
C ALA A 98 1.60 5.06 -8.47
N ARG A 99 2.44 5.24 -7.44
CA ARG A 99 2.93 4.16 -6.55
C ARG A 99 2.66 4.39 -5.07
N TYR A 100 2.15 5.56 -4.71
CA TYR A 100 1.95 5.94 -3.33
C TYR A 100 0.63 6.70 -3.18
N ILE A 101 -0.18 6.30 -2.22
CA ILE A 101 -1.31 7.08 -1.74
C ILE A 101 -1.37 6.98 -0.22
N GLU A 102 -1.49 8.12 0.44
CA GLU A 102 -1.67 8.21 1.89
C GLU A 102 -3.06 8.78 2.20
N THR A 103 -3.73 8.19 3.16
CA THR A 103 -5.08 8.57 3.56
C THR A 103 -5.19 8.64 5.06
N VAL A 104 -5.92 9.64 5.58
CA VAL A 104 -6.23 9.77 7.01
C VAL A 104 -7.70 9.43 7.22
N HIS A 105 -7.96 8.54 8.15
CA HIS A 105 -9.29 7.99 8.41
C HIS A 105 -9.77 8.32 9.82
N SER A 106 -11.04 8.78 9.93
CA SER A 106 -11.72 8.94 11.21
C SER A 106 -12.36 7.61 11.62
N SER A 107 -11.81 6.95 12.63
CA SER A 107 -12.28 5.65 13.13
C SER A 107 -12.67 5.71 14.60
N ASP A 108 -13.29 4.65 15.11
CA ASP A 108 -13.59 4.52 16.54
C ASP A 108 -12.34 4.43 17.43
N LEU A 109 -11.17 4.17 16.84
CA LEU A 109 -9.86 4.19 17.53
C LEU A 109 -9.17 5.56 17.47
N GLY A 110 -9.83 6.56 16.88
CA GLY A 110 -9.25 7.86 16.55
C GLY A 110 -8.79 7.96 15.10
N MET A 111 -7.91 8.92 14.85
CA MET A 111 -7.36 9.13 13.51
C MET A 111 -6.32 8.04 13.18
N ILE A 112 -6.47 7.44 12.02
CA ILE A 112 -5.54 6.42 11.49
C ILE A 112 -5.01 6.91 10.16
N ARG A 113 -3.70 7.08 10.06
CA ARG A 113 -2.99 7.38 8.81
C ARG A 113 -2.52 6.09 8.16
N ILE A 114 -2.83 5.92 6.89
CA ILE A 114 -2.50 4.71 6.13
C ILE A 114 -1.78 5.11 4.85
N SER A 115 -0.54 4.64 4.70
CA SER A 115 0.22 4.72 3.45
C SER A 115 0.12 3.40 2.70
N ASN A 116 -0.52 3.43 1.54
CA ASN A 116 -0.60 2.31 0.62
C ASN A 116 0.46 2.48 -0.47
N ILE A 117 1.40 1.54 -0.53
CA ILE A 117 2.57 1.62 -1.41
C ILE A 117 2.60 0.50 -2.46
N TYR A 118 3.12 0.83 -3.63
CA TYR A 118 3.55 -0.11 -4.65
C TYR A 118 5.02 0.18 -5.00
N LEU A 119 5.93 -0.38 -4.21
CA LEU A 119 7.36 -0.15 -4.34
C LEU A 119 7.86 -0.63 -5.71
N PRO A 120 8.72 0.13 -6.41
CA PRO A 120 9.25 -0.29 -7.71
C PRO A 120 9.88 -1.69 -7.67
N ASN A 121 9.60 -2.51 -8.69
CA ASN A 121 10.22 -3.82 -8.82
C ASN A 121 11.77 -3.71 -8.95
N GLY A 122 12.25 -2.85 -9.84
CA GLY A 122 13.67 -2.52 -9.99
C GLY A 122 14.44 -3.37 -10.98
N ASN A 123 13.83 -4.40 -11.57
CA ASN A 123 14.53 -5.25 -12.52
C ASN A 123 14.64 -4.63 -13.94
N PRO A 124 15.73 -4.90 -14.68
CA PRO A 124 16.90 -5.66 -14.27
C PRO A 124 17.83 -4.90 -13.32
N ALA A 125 18.53 -5.63 -12.45
CA ALA A 125 19.54 -5.09 -11.53
C ALA A 125 20.92 -5.70 -11.88
N PRO A 126 21.98 -4.85 -11.98
CA PRO A 126 21.99 -3.40 -11.86
C PRO A 126 21.40 -2.68 -13.09
N GLY A 127 20.99 -1.42 -12.92
CA GLY A 127 20.51 -0.60 -14.02
C GLY A 127 19.59 0.54 -13.57
N PRO A 128 19.15 1.39 -14.52
CA PRO A 128 18.37 2.59 -14.18
C PRO A 128 17.07 2.32 -13.39
N LYS A 129 16.42 1.19 -13.63
CA LYS A 129 15.22 0.79 -12.86
C LYS A 129 15.57 0.43 -11.42
N TYR A 130 16.75 -0.16 -11.19
CA TYR A 130 17.23 -0.47 -9.86
C TYR A 130 17.63 0.80 -9.10
N ASP A 131 18.31 1.73 -9.77
CA ASP A 131 18.66 3.03 -9.19
C ASP A 131 17.41 3.81 -8.80
N TYR A 132 16.39 3.81 -9.67
CA TYR A 132 15.09 4.39 -9.38
C TYR A 132 14.45 3.74 -8.12
N LYS A 133 14.43 2.41 -8.03
CA LYS A 133 13.92 1.68 -6.85
C LYS A 133 14.61 2.13 -5.58
N LEU A 134 15.94 2.14 -5.55
CA LEU A 134 16.69 2.53 -4.35
C LEU A 134 16.48 4.00 -3.97
N ASN A 135 16.39 4.89 -4.96
CA ASN A 135 16.06 6.28 -4.71
C ASN A 135 14.66 6.44 -4.14
N TRP A 136 13.67 5.76 -4.73
CA TRP A 136 12.28 5.76 -4.27
C TRP A 136 12.18 5.27 -2.81
N MET A 137 12.86 4.19 -2.46
CA MET A 137 12.91 3.65 -1.09
C MET A 137 13.51 4.67 -0.10
N LYS A 138 14.54 5.39 -0.49
CA LYS A 138 15.15 6.45 0.36
C LYS A 138 14.18 7.61 0.57
N LYS A 139 13.47 8.03 -0.48
CA LYS A 139 12.44 9.07 -0.38
C LYS A 139 11.28 8.65 0.53
N LEU A 140 10.81 7.40 0.36
CA LEU A 140 9.82 6.83 1.26
C LEU A 140 10.32 6.87 2.72
N LYS A 141 11.52 6.35 3.00
CA LYS A 141 12.09 6.34 4.36
C LYS A 141 12.10 7.73 4.99
N ASN A 142 12.53 8.75 4.25
CA ASN A 142 12.58 10.12 4.75
C ASN A 142 11.17 10.63 5.11
N HIS A 143 10.20 10.44 4.22
CA HIS A 143 8.81 10.82 4.49
C HIS A 143 8.24 10.09 5.71
N LEU A 144 8.45 8.77 5.82
CA LEU A 144 7.99 8.00 6.98
C LEU A 144 8.60 8.50 8.29
N SER A 145 9.91 8.82 8.29
CA SER A 145 10.60 9.40 9.47
C SER A 145 9.99 10.73 9.91
N GLU A 146 9.59 11.58 8.96
CA GLU A 146 8.94 12.86 9.25
C GLU A 146 7.50 12.66 9.78
N THR A 147 6.76 11.73 9.15
CA THR A 147 5.37 11.44 9.52
C THR A 147 5.24 10.83 10.91
N LEU A 148 6.18 9.98 11.31
CA LEU A 148 6.21 9.35 12.64
C LEU A 148 6.34 10.35 13.80
N LEU A 149 6.80 11.59 13.53
CA LEU A 149 6.86 12.64 14.55
C LEU A 149 5.48 13.17 14.98
N ASN A 150 4.42 12.85 14.23
CA ASN A 150 3.07 13.34 14.52
C ASN A 150 2.35 12.57 15.63
N GLU A 151 2.95 11.49 16.18
CA GLU A 151 2.37 10.66 17.25
C GLU A 151 0.97 10.09 16.93
N GLU A 152 0.65 9.92 15.65
CA GLU A 152 -0.61 9.33 15.17
C GLU A 152 -0.49 7.80 15.02
N ILE A 153 -1.63 7.10 14.98
CA ILE A 153 -1.64 5.71 14.53
C ILE A 153 -1.29 5.71 13.05
N PHE A 154 -0.09 5.24 12.73
CA PHE A 154 0.44 5.24 11.37
C PHE A 154 0.74 3.82 10.89
N ILE A 155 0.16 3.46 9.74
CA ILE A 155 0.29 2.13 9.15
C ILE A 155 0.82 2.26 7.73
N VAL A 156 1.89 1.55 7.42
CA VAL A 156 2.43 1.44 6.07
C VAL A 156 2.24 0.01 5.58
N LEU A 157 1.55 -0.14 4.48
CA LEU A 157 1.28 -1.46 3.89
C LEU A 157 1.26 -1.38 2.37
N GLY A 158 1.29 -2.52 1.71
CA GLY A 158 1.29 -2.59 0.26
C GLY A 158 2.19 -3.69 -0.28
N ASP A 159 2.57 -3.54 -1.55
CA ASP A 159 3.53 -4.41 -2.21
C ASP A 159 4.93 -3.78 -2.14
N PHE A 160 5.76 -4.31 -1.26
CA PHE A 160 7.11 -3.80 -1.02
C PHE A 160 8.13 -4.23 -2.09
N ASN A 161 7.81 -5.22 -2.92
CA ASN A 161 8.76 -5.75 -3.91
C ASN A 161 10.17 -6.01 -3.32
N VAL A 162 10.22 -6.61 -2.13
CA VAL A 162 11.43 -7.00 -1.42
C VAL A 162 11.29 -8.43 -0.95
N ILE A 163 12.33 -9.22 -1.10
CA ILE A 163 12.49 -10.51 -0.43
C ILE A 163 13.44 -10.27 0.76
N PRO A 164 12.91 -10.13 1.99
CA PRO A 164 13.70 -9.68 3.14
C PRO A 164 14.81 -10.63 3.54
N ASP A 165 14.51 -11.92 3.58
CA ASP A 165 15.43 -12.96 3.99
C ASP A 165 15.36 -14.19 3.07
N ASP A 166 16.32 -15.07 3.16
CA ASP A 166 16.42 -16.25 2.30
C ASP A 166 15.24 -17.22 2.50
N ILE A 167 14.68 -17.24 3.71
CA ILE A 167 13.53 -18.06 4.06
C ILE A 167 12.23 -17.59 3.37
N ASP A 168 12.20 -16.34 2.88
CA ASP A 168 11.04 -15.76 2.21
C ASP A 168 10.92 -16.16 0.74
N THR A 169 11.80 -17.03 0.26
CA THR A 169 11.75 -17.58 -1.10
C THR A 169 12.05 -19.08 -1.09
N TYR A 170 11.44 -19.80 -2.05
CA TYR A 170 11.64 -21.25 -2.20
C TYR A 170 13.08 -21.61 -2.62
N SER A 171 13.71 -20.78 -3.46
CA SER A 171 15.06 -21.00 -3.98
C SER A 171 15.85 -19.68 -3.97
N PRO A 172 16.60 -19.37 -2.91
CA PRO A 172 17.42 -18.14 -2.81
C PRO A 172 18.41 -17.95 -3.97
N GLU A 173 18.99 -19.05 -4.46
CA GLU A 173 19.96 -19.00 -5.56
C GLU A 173 19.36 -18.45 -6.87
N ASP A 174 18.09 -18.74 -7.13
CA ASP A 174 17.42 -18.24 -8.33
C ASP A 174 17.13 -16.75 -8.28
N TRP A 175 17.13 -16.16 -7.09
CA TRP A 175 16.83 -14.75 -6.85
C TRP A 175 18.06 -13.86 -6.61
N LYS A 176 19.25 -14.43 -6.48
CA LYS A 176 20.47 -13.66 -6.09
C LYS A 176 20.77 -12.45 -6.99
N ASP A 177 20.37 -12.50 -8.25
CA ASP A 177 20.54 -11.41 -9.21
C ASP A 177 19.30 -10.52 -9.36
N ASP A 178 18.21 -10.87 -8.73
CA ASP A 178 16.96 -10.12 -8.78
C ASP A 178 17.01 -8.87 -7.87
N ALA A 179 16.42 -7.76 -8.34
CA ALA A 179 16.34 -6.50 -7.61
C ALA A 179 15.65 -6.61 -6.25
N LEU A 180 14.70 -7.56 -6.09
CA LEU A 180 14.00 -7.80 -4.84
C LEU A 180 14.91 -8.39 -3.76
N PHE A 181 15.96 -9.10 -4.18
CA PHE A 181 16.83 -9.89 -3.31
C PHE A 181 18.19 -9.23 -3.04
N LYS A 182 18.56 -8.20 -3.83
CA LYS A 182 19.85 -7.51 -3.68
C LYS A 182 20.04 -6.96 -2.26
N MET A 183 21.29 -7.02 -1.78
CA MET A 183 21.66 -6.59 -0.44
C MET A 183 21.30 -5.12 -0.16
N GLU A 184 21.46 -4.24 -1.16
CA GLU A 184 21.14 -2.82 -1.04
C GLU A 184 19.63 -2.62 -0.83
N THR A 185 18.78 -3.37 -1.54
CA THR A 185 17.33 -3.39 -1.36
C THR A 185 16.98 -3.82 0.07
N ARG A 186 17.50 -4.95 0.53
CA ARG A 186 17.29 -5.49 1.86
C ARG A 186 17.77 -4.53 2.96
N LYS A 187 18.92 -3.87 2.73
CA LYS A 187 19.44 -2.89 3.68
C LYS A 187 18.48 -1.72 3.88
N VAL A 188 18.05 -1.07 2.79
CA VAL A 188 17.12 0.07 2.89
C VAL A 188 15.77 -0.36 3.47
N TYR A 189 15.29 -1.56 3.13
CA TYR A 189 14.07 -2.12 3.73
C TYR A 189 14.18 -2.26 5.24
N ARG A 190 15.30 -2.81 5.75
CA ARG A 190 15.55 -2.93 7.20
C ARG A 190 15.67 -1.55 7.88
N GLU A 191 16.25 -0.56 7.20
CA GLU A 191 16.30 0.82 7.68
C GLU A 191 14.88 1.42 7.80
N ILE A 192 13.95 1.08 6.91
CA ILE A 192 12.53 1.48 7.00
C ILE A 192 11.86 0.80 8.19
N LEU A 193 12.10 -0.50 8.39
CA LEU A 193 11.51 -1.25 9.51
C LEU A 193 12.04 -0.83 10.89
N SER A 194 13.17 -0.13 10.92
CA SER A 194 13.80 0.33 12.17
C SER A 194 13.43 1.77 12.57
N LEU A 195 12.55 2.42 11.81
CA LEU A 195 12.01 3.74 12.16
C LEU A 195 11.07 3.65 13.37
#